data_d73aa9e2e4da9553446b3f3c8c63376d
#
_entry.id   d73aa9e2e4da9553446b3f3c8c63376d
#
_cell.length_a   1.000
_cell.length_b   1.000
_cell.length_c   1.000
_cell.angle_alpha   90.00
_cell.angle_beta   90.00
_cell.angle_gamma   90.00
#
_symmetry.space_group_name_H-M   'P 1'
#
loop_
_entity.id
_entity.type
_entity.pdbx_description
1 polymer ?
#
loop_
_entity_poly.entity_id
_entity_poly.type
_entity_poly.pdbx_seq_one_letter_code
_entity_poly.pdbx_strand_id
1 'polypeptide(L)'
;SVLLSGTPAQIKPLISSPENGQFSRNIFYYMPRVGEWKDQFGEDELDVEAEFIRMGHEWKASRDELKKKGLFTLKFTQQQKDEFNGHFSALFYRSSLVTGEEMSASVMRMGTILCRMMCITALLRSLEIPSLAVPDPTINPENLKDGIITRHNLSITDEDFRAVLALCEPLYLHATHILSFLDKSTELNSRGIADREMLYAALPQEFTKQMVMEQAEKLNIPVNTARSWIQRLREKGALDMVMVKGKGVYS
;
A
#
# COMPACT_ATOMS: atom_id res chain seq x y z
N SER A 1 -17.70 -1.04 -2.85
CA SER A 1 -16.65 -1.39 -1.89
C SER A 1 -17.25 -2.24 -0.79
N VAL A 2 -16.50 -3.19 -0.25
CA VAL A 2 -16.90 -4.06 0.87
C VAL A 2 -15.79 -3.98 1.90
N LEU A 3 -16.16 -3.82 3.17
CA LEU A 3 -15.27 -3.94 4.32
C LEU A 3 -15.64 -5.22 5.05
N LEU A 4 -14.66 -6.09 5.26
CA LEU A 4 -14.83 -7.35 5.97
C LEU A 4 -13.83 -7.38 7.14
N SER A 5 -14.27 -7.90 8.27
CA SER A 5 -13.40 -8.20 9.40
C SER A 5 -13.54 -9.66 9.79
N GLY A 6 -12.47 -10.24 10.29
CA GLY A 6 -12.47 -11.64 10.69
C GLY A 6 -11.11 -12.09 11.21
N THR A 7 -11.02 -13.36 11.59
CA THR A 7 -9.77 -13.99 12.02
C THR A 7 -8.99 -14.54 10.82
N PRO A 8 -7.66 -14.72 10.92
CA PRO A 8 -6.86 -15.30 9.84
C PRO A 8 -7.38 -16.66 9.34
N ALA A 9 -7.96 -17.47 10.21
CA ALA A 9 -8.53 -18.77 9.84
C ALA A 9 -9.72 -18.69 8.87
N GLN A 10 -10.42 -17.55 8.86
CA GLN A 10 -11.57 -17.30 7.97
C GLN A 10 -11.16 -16.86 6.56
N ILE A 11 -9.89 -16.46 6.36
CA ILE A 11 -9.41 -16.01 5.05
C ILE A 11 -9.37 -17.16 4.05
N LYS A 12 -8.91 -18.33 4.48
CA LYS A 12 -8.74 -19.49 3.62
C LYS A 12 -10.03 -19.99 2.96
N PRO A 13 -11.17 -20.10 3.66
CA PRO A 13 -12.45 -20.38 3.01
C PRO A 13 -12.93 -19.28 2.06
N LEU A 14 -12.57 -18.01 2.34
CA LEU A 14 -12.96 -16.87 1.53
C LEU A 14 -12.13 -16.76 0.26
N ILE A 15 -10.81 -16.98 0.37
CA ILE A 15 -9.84 -16.89 -0.73
C ILE A 15 -9.14 -18.24 -0.85
N SER A 16 -9.63 -19.09 -1.74
CA SER A 16 -9.15 -20.47 -1.92
C SER A 16 -7.75 -20.56 -2.54
N SER A 17 -7.37 -19.58 -3.36
CA SER A 17 -6.07 -19.49 -4.00
C SER A 17 -5.67 -18.04 -4.28
N PRO A 18 -4.40 -17.66 -4.14
CA PRO A 18 -3.92 -16.33 -4.54
C PRO A 18 -4.02 -16.11 -6.06
N GLU A 19 -3.99 -17.16 -6.86
CA GLU A 19 -4.03 -17.10 -8.34
C GLU A 19 -5.40 -16.69 -8.90
N ASN A 20 -6.50 -16.89 -8.18
CA ASN A 20 -7.85 -16.58 -8.67
C ASN A 20 -8.14 -15.07 -8.82
N GLY A 21 -7.17 -14.22 -8.56
CA GLY A 21 -7.27 -12.77 -8.65
C GLY A 21 -8.15 -12.12 -7.57
N GLN A 22 -8.78 -12.89 -6.70
CA GLN A 22 -9.55 -12.37 -5.58
C GLN A 22 -8.61 -11.79 -4.51
N PHE A 23 -7.49 -12.47 -4.25
CA PHE A 23 -6.47 -11.99 -3.32
C PHE A 23 -5.97 -10.59 -3.70
N SER A 24 -5.56 -10.39 -4.96
CA SER A 24 -5.02 -9.13 -5.44
C SER A 24 -6.03 -7.96 -5.44
N ARG A 25 -7.34 -8.23 -5.34
CA ARG A 25 -8.39 -7.21 -5.28
C ARG A 25 -8.69 -6.69 -3.89
N ASN A 26 -8.16 -7.34 -2.86
CA ASN A 26 -8.36 -6.96 -1.47
C ASN A 26 -7.15 -6.17 -0.94
N ILE A 27 -7.42 -5.21 -0.08
CA ILE A 27 -6.43 -4.62 0.81
C ILE A 27 -6.56 -5.35 2.13
N PHE A 28 -5.45 -5.84 2.62
CA PHE A 28 -5.41 -6.51 3.91
C PHE A 28 -4.85 -5.56 4.97
N TYR A 29 -5.52 -5.49 6.09
CA TYR A 29 -5.02 -4.82 7.28
C TYR A 29 -4.99 -5.83 8.42
N TYR A 30 -3.79 -6.29 8.76
CA TYR A 30 -3.58 -7.27 9.81
C TYR A 30 -3.28 -6.57 11.14
N MET A 31 -4.06 -6.91 12.16
CA MET A 31 -3.86 -6.43 13.53
C MET A 31 -3.28 -7.57 14.36
N PRO A 32 -1.96 -7.57 14.68
CA PRO A 32 -1.31 -8.68 15.34
C PRO A 32 -1.66 -8.80 16.84
N ARG A 33 -2.18 -7.73 17.43
CA ARG A 33 -2.58 -7.69 18.83
C ARG A 33 -3.93 -7.02 18.99
N VAL A 34 -4.79 -7.65 19.76
CA VAL A 34 -5.91 -6.97 20.41
C VAL A 34 -5.30 -6.16 21.54
N GLY A 35 -5.70 -4.91 21.69
CA GLY A 35 -5.20 -4.04 22.76
C GLY A 35 -5.40 -4.63 24.16
N GLU A 36 -4.89 -3.93 25.17
CA GLU A 36 -5.13 -4.30 26.56
C GLU A 36 -6.64 -4.28 26.87
N TRP A 37 -7.02 -5.05 27.87
CA TRP A 37 -8.38 -5.01 28.38
C TRP A 37 -8.73 -3.58 28.79
N LYS A 38 -9.83 -3.05 28.24
CA LYS A 38 -10.38 -1.76 28.63
C LYS A 38 -11.49 -1.98 29.65
N ASP A 39 -11.53 -1.11 30.65
CA ASP A 39 -12.65 -1.08 31.58
C ASP A 39 -13.95 -0.88 30.82
N GLN A 40 -14.87 -1.82 30.99
CA GLN A 40 -16.17 -1.79 30.31
C GLN A 40 -17.20 -0.95 31.09
N PHE A 41 -16.84 -0.50 32.30
CA PHE A 41 -17.72 0.22 33.22
C PHE A 41 -17.25 1.66 33.46
N GLY A 42 -16.25 2.13 32.67
CA GLY A 42 -15.73 3.50 32.76
C GLY A 42 -16.79 4.54 32.39
N GLU A 43 -16.78 5.65 33.11
CA GLU A 43 -17.75 6.76 32.93
C GLU A 43 -17.51 7.58 31.66
N ASP A 44 -16.36 7.42 30.98
CA ASP A 44 -15.99 8.14 29.75
C ASP A 44 -16.45 7.40 28.49
N GLU A 45 -17.69 7.00 28.39
CA GLU A 45 -18.22 6.47 27.14
C GLU A 45 -18.44 7.59 26.14
N LEU A 46 -17.56 7.63 25.12
CA LEU A 46 -17.85 8.35 23.90
C LEU A 46 -19.15 7.79 23.32
N ASP A 47 -20.17 8.61 23.16
CA ASP A 47 -21.37 8.19 22.44
C ASP A 47 -21.03 7.96 20.97
N VAL A 48 -20.59 6.73 20.71
CA VAL A 48 -20.12 6.28 19.38
C VAL A 48 -21.24 6.42 18.35
N GLU A 49 -22.48 6.19 18.75
CA GLU A 49 -23.64 6.29 17.85
C GLU A 49 -23.89 7.73 17.44
N ALA A 50 -23.91 8.66 18.39
CA ALA A 50 -24.06 10.09 18.11
C ALA A 50 -22.93 10.61 17.21
N GLU A 51 -21.68 10.16 17.44
CA GLU A 51 -20.54 10.54 16.62
C GLU A 51 -20.64 10.01 15.18
N PHE A 52 -21.05 8.76 14.99
CA PHE A 52 -21.29 8.22 13.65
C PHE A 52 -22.42 8.93 12.93
N ILE A 53 -23.49 9.31 13.62
CA ILE A 53 -24.60 10.08 13.05
C ILE A 53 -24.08 11.45 12.59
N ARG A 54 -23.30 12.15 13.45
CA ARG A 54 -22.70 13.44 13.12
C ARG A 54 -21.82 13.34 11.87
N MET A 55 -20.88 12.39 11.85
CA MET A 55 -20.01 12.14 10.71
C MET A 55 -20.79 11.81 9.44
N GLY A 56 -21.87 11.04 9.57
CA GLY A 56 -22.76 10.70 8.46
C GLY A 56 -23.44 11.92 7.84
N HIS A 57 -23.89 12.87 8.65
CA HIS A 57 -24.48 14.13 8.20
C HIS A 57 -23.44 15.00 7.48
N GLU A 58 -22.25 15.17 8.05
CA GLU A 58 -21.15 15.93 7.45
C GLU A 58 -20.72 15.33 6.11
N TRP A 59 -20.57 14.01 6.05
CA TRP A 59 -20.26 13.29 4.82
C TRP A 59 -21.33 13.49 3.73
N LYS A 60 -22.61 13.41 4.11
CA LYS A 60 -23.72 13.63 3.17
C LYS A 60 -23.67 15.04 2.59
N ALA A 61 -23.50 16.06 3.43
CA ALA A 61 -23.41 17.44 2.99
C ALA A 61 -22.22 17.65 2.03
N SER A 62 -21.05 17.17 2.39
CA SER A 62 -19.83 17.22 1.57
C SER A 62 -20.00 16.53 0.22
N ARG A 63 -20.59 15.34 0.22
CA ARG A 63 -20.86 14.57 -1.01
C ARG A 63 -21.85 15.32 -1.92
N ASP A 64 -22.89 15.91 -1.36
CA ASP A 64 -23.91 16.61 -2.14
C ASP A 64 -23.33 17.92 -2.73
N GLU A 65 -22.41 18.58 -2.04
CA GLU A 65 -21.64 19.71 -2.57
C GLU A 65 -20.71 19.28 -3.73
N LEU A 66 -19.93 18.21 -3.56
CA LEU A 66 -19.03 17.70 -4.59
C LEU A 66 -19.79 17.26 -5.84
N LYS A 67 -20.98 16.65 -5.68
CA LYS A 67 -21.83 16.27 -6.83
C LYS A 67 -22.25 17.46 -7.67
N LYS A 68 -22.51 18.62 -7.04
CA LYS A 68 -22.88 19.85 -7.76
C LYS A 68 -21.72 20.40 -8.61
N LYS A 69 -20.47 20.15 -8.18
CA LYS A 69 -19.26 20.59 -8.90
C LYS A 69 -18.98 19.77 -10.15
N GLY A 70 -19.52 18.56 -10.29
CA GLY A 70 -19.37 17.70 -11.48
C GLY A 70 -18.26 16.67 -11.38
N LEU A 71 -17.49 16.48 -12.44
CA LEU A 71 -16.40 15.49 -12.50
C LEU A 71 -15.05 16.11 -12.13
N PHE A 72 -14.22 15.29 -11.49
CA PHE A 72 -12.86 15.67 -11.12
C PHE A 72 -11.85 14.75 -11.78
N THR A 73 -10.74 15.33 -12.27
CA THR A 73 -9.60 14.59 -12.82
C THR A 73 -8.36 14.93 -12.02
N LEU A 74 -7.82 13.97 -11.29
CA LEU A 74 -6.58 14.18 -10.52
C LEU A 74 -5.41 14.37 -11.48
N LYS A 75 -4.64 15.42 -11.25
CA LYS A 75 -3.41 15.77 -11.96
C LYS A 75 -2.25 15.70 -10.99
N PHE A 76 -1.26 14.89 -11.34
CA PHE A 76 0.00 14.82 -10.60
C PHE A 76 1.05 15.71 -11.24
N THR A 77 1.92 16.28 -10.43
CA THR A 77 3.15 16.93 -10.90
C THR A 77 4.09 15.88 -11.50
N GLN A 78 5.07 16.30 -12.29
CA GLN A 78 6.05 15.36 -12.84
C GLN A 78 6.84 14.69 -11.72
N GLN A 79 7.24 15.45 -10.70
CA GLN A 79 7.94 14.92 -9.52
C GLN A 79 7.13 13.83 -8.79
N GLN A 80 5.82 14.06 -8.55
CA GLN A 80 4.95 13.05 -7.93
C GLN A 80 4.83 11.78 -8.78
N LYS A 81 4.77 11.92 -10.12
CA LYS A 81 4.76 10.76 -11.03
C LYS A 81 6.05 9.97 -10.96
N ASP A 82 7.19 10.65 -10.95
CA ASP A 82 8.50 10.01 -10.90
C ASP A 82 8.72 9.31 -9.55
N GLU A 83 8.32 9.96 -8.45
CA GLU A 83 8.36 9.38 -7.10
C GLU A 83 7.45 8.13 -7.00
N PHE A 84 6.22 8.21 -7.50
CA PHE A 84 5.28 7.09 -7.51
C PHE A 84 5.80 5.91 -8.34
N ASN A 85 6.25 6.18 -9.57
CA ASN A 85 6.75 5.15 -10.46
C ASN A 85 8.04 4.51 -9.94
N GLY A 86 8.95 5.30 -9.37
CA GLY A 86 10.17 4.79 -8.75
C GLY A 86 9.86 3.86 -7.58
N HIS A 87 8.93 4.28 -6.70
CA HIS A 87 8.49 3.46 -5.55
C HIS A 87 7.90 2.12 -6.00
N PHE A 88 6.96 2.13 -6.94
CA PHE A 88 6.29 0.91 -7.41
C PHE A 88 7.20 0.02 -8.26
N SER A 89 8.13 0.58 -9.02
CA SER A 89 9.14 -0.21 -9.76
C SER A 89 10.05 -0.97 -8.79
N ALA A 90 10.53 -0.31 -7.74
CA ALA A 90 11.35 -0.95 -6.70
C ALA A 90 10.57 -2.04 -5.95
N LEU A 91 9.33 -1.74 -5.54
CA LEU A 91 8.47 -2.69 -4.85
C LEU A 91 8.14 -3.91 -5.72
N PHE A 92 7.81 -3.69 -7.00
CA PHE A 92 7.51 -4.76 -7.94
C PHE A 92 8.71 -5.69 -8.15
N TYR A 93 9.89 -5.09 -8.35
CA TYR A 93 11.15 -5.85 -8.46
C TYR A 93 11.41 -6.67 -7.19
N ARG A 94 11.38 -6.05 -6.01
CA ARG A 94 11.56 -6.74 -4.73
C ARG A 94 10.54 -7.87 -4.54
N SER A 95 9.28 -7.62 -4.83
CA SER A 95 8.20 -8.61 -4.73
C SER A 95 8.46 -9.83 -5.62
N SER A 96 8.86 -9.63 -6.86
CA SER A 96 9.16 -10.72 -7.78
C SER A 96 10.30 -11.62 -7.31
N LEU A 97 11.28 -11.04 -6.60
CA LEU A 97 12.41 -11.78 -6.03
C LEU A 97 12.04 -12.64 -4.81
N VAL A 98 11.14 -12.12 -3.97
CA VAL A 98 10.85 -12.71 -2.65
C VAL A 98 9.66 -13.66 -2.69
N THR A 99 8.56 -13.23 -3.28
CA THR A 99 7.28 -13.94 -3.29
C THR A 99 6.93 -14.55 -4.65
N GLY A 100 7.74 -14.25 -5.68
CA GLY A 100 7.47 -14.70 -7.04
C GLY A 100 6.32 -13.94 -7.70
N GLU A 101 5.68 -14.59 -8.69
CA GLU A 101 4.62 -13.96 -9.49
C GLU A 101 3.32 -13.72 -8.72
N GLU A 102 3.10 -14.45 -7.62
CA GLU A 102 1.85 -14.41 -6.84
C GLU A 102 1.53 -13.02 -6.31
N MET A 103 2.54 -12.29 -5.84
CA MET A 103 2.37 -10.92 -5.34
C MET A 103 2.44 -9.84 -6.41
N SER A 104 2.93 -10.15 -7.61
CA SER A 104 3.07 -9.17 -8.69
C SER A 104 1.74 -8.52 -9.06
N ALA A 105 0.67 -9.31 -9.19
CA ALA A 105 -0.67 -8.81 -9.43
C ALA A 105 -1.19 -7.93 -8.29
N SER A 106 -0.84 -8.26 -7.04
CA SER A 106 -1.21 -7.49 -5.86
C SER A 106 -0.50 -6.14 -5.82
N VAL A 107 0.80 -6.09 -6.14
CA VAL A 107 1.57 -4.83 -6.24
C VAL A 107 0.99 -3.92 -7.31
N MET A 108 0.70 -4.42 -8.52
CA MET A 108 0.09 -3.63 -9.60
C MET A 108 -1.26 -3.05 -9.19
N ARG A 109 -2.10 -3.85 -8.52
CA ARG A 109 -3.40 -3.38 -8.03
C ARG A 109 -3.28 -2.42 -6.88
N MET A 110 -2.30 -2.60 -6.00
CA MET A 110 -2.01 -1.66 -4.90
C MET A 110 -1.69 -0.27 -5.44
N GLY A 111 -0.89 -0.17 -6.54
CA GLY A 111 -0.67 1.11 -7.23
C GLY A 111 -1.99 1.77 -7.67
N THR A 112 -2.89 0.99 -8.29
CA THR A 112 -4.22 1.50 -8.67
C THR A 112 -5.06 1.94 -7.46
N ILE A 113 -5.00 1.19 -6.36
CA ILE A 113 -5.75 1.48 -5.14
C ILE A 113 -5.22 2.75 -4.48
N LEU A 114 -3.90 2.90 -4.36
CA LEU A 114 -3.30 4.11 -3.80
C LEU A 114 -3.61 5.34 -4.66
N CYS A 115 -3.59 5.24 -5.99
CA CYS A 115 -4.08 6.33 -6.85
C CYS A 115 -5.53 6.71 -6.54
N ARG A 116 -6.42 5.75 -6.31
CA ARG A 116 -7.81 6.02 -5.90
C ARG A 116 -7.89 6.67 -4.53
N MET A 117 -7.07 6.23 -3.58
CA MET A 117 -6.98 6.87 -2.26
C MET A 117 -6.51 8.32 -2.39
N MET A 118 -5.48 8.58 -3.20
CA MET A 118 -5.01 9.93 -3.52
C MET A 118 -6.11 10.80 -4.13
N CYS A 119 -6.92 10.23 -5.05
CA CYS A 119 -8.08 10.94 -5.61
C CYS A 119 -9.10 11.33 -4.53
N ILE A 120 -9.42 10.42 -3.62
CA ILE A 120 -10.38 10.66 -2.54
C ILE A 120 -9.81 11.68 -1.56
N THR A 121 -8.56 11.55 -1.15
CA THR A 121 -7.89 12.48 -0.23
C THR A 121 -7.84 13.89 -0.82
N ALA A 122 -7.42 14.03 -2.08
CA ALA A 122 -7.37 15.32 -2.76
C ALA A 122 -8.78 15.94 -2.90
N LEU A 123 -9.79 15.11 -3.20
CA LEU A 123 -11.17 15.56 -3.31
C LEU A 123 -11.72 16.10 -1.98
N LEU A 124 -11.47 15.39 -0.89
CA LEU A 124 -11.87 15.84 0.45
C LEU A 124 -11.09 17.09 0.85
N ARG A 125 -9.79 17.15 0.59
CA ARG A 125 -8.96 18.32 0.84
C ARG A 125 -9.44 19.56 0.07
N SER A 126 -9.99 19.37 -1.14
CA SER A 126 -10.52 20.48 -1.93
C SER A 126 -11.77 21.14 -1.34
N LEU A 127 -12.43 20.52 -0.37
CA LEU A 127 -13.51 21.15 0.40
C LEU A 127 -12.95 22.19 1.40
N GLU A 128 -11.76 21.93 1.94
CA GLU A 128 -11.06 22.83 2.85
C GLU A 128 -10.22 23.86 2.08
N ILE A 129 -9.60 23.44 0.96
CA ILE A 129 -8.72 24.26 0.12
C ILE A 129 -9.27 24.28 -1.32
N PRO A 130 -10.23 25.18 -1.63
CA PRO A 130 -10.90 25.19 -2.94
C PRO A 130 -9.96 25.39 -4.14
N SER A 131 -8.80 26.02 -3.95
CA SER A 131 -7.80 26.23 -5.00
C SER A 131 -7.17 24.94 -5.54
N LEU A 132 -7.34 23.82 -4.86
CA LEU A 132 -6.90 22.51 -5.35
C LEU A 132 -7.81 21.96 -6.48
N ALA A 133 -9.02 22.48 -6.65
CA ALA A 133 -9.97 22.07 -7.67
C ALA A 133 -10.29 23.26 -8.58
N VAL A 134 -9.65 23.33 -9.75
CA VAL A 134 -9.87 24.41 -10.72
C VAL A 134 -10.65 23.88 -11.93
N PRO A 135 -11.53 24.70 -12.53
CA PRO A 135 -12.22 24.34 -13.76
C PRO A 135 -11.22 23.91 -14.84
N ASP A 136 -11.56 22.88 -15.61
CA ASP A 136 -10.72 22.43 -16.71
C ASP A 136 -10.82 23.45 -17.87
N PRO A 137 -9.73 24.16 -18.23
CA PRO A 137 -9.76 25.20 -19.24
C PRO A 137 -9.98 24.67 -20.66
N THR A 138 -9.86 23.35 -20.87
CA THR A 138 -10.06 22.73 -22.18
C THR A 138 -11.53 22.52 -22.53
N ILE A 139 -12.41 22.69 -21.55
CA ILE A 139 -13.86 22.52 -21.70
C ILE A 139 -14.51 23.88 -21.85
N ASN A 140 -14.98 24.19 -23.07
CA ASN A 140 -15.76 25.39 -23.29
C ASN A 140 -17.21 25.17 -22.79
N PRO A 141 -17.66 25.95 -21.79
CA PRO A 141 -19.03 25.84 -21.26
C PRO A 141 -20.12 26.01 -22.32
N GLU A 142 -19.86 26.78 -23.40
CA GLU A 142 -20.83 27.06 -24.45
C GLU A 142 -21.11 25.85 -25.38
N ASN A 143 -20.18 24.88 -25.41
CA ASN A 143 -20.33 23.65 -26.21
C ASN A 143 -21.04 22.51 -25.48
N LEU A 144 -21.51 22.78 -24.29
CA LEU A 144 -22.06 21.78 -23.41
C LEU A 144 -23.61 21.79 -23.55
N LYS A 145 -24.15 20.83 -24.31
CA LYS A 145 -25.61 20.61 -24.46
C LYS A 145 -26.22 20.14 -23.12
N ASP A 146 -27.52 20.28 -22.96
CA ASP A 146 -28.25 19.93 -21.74
C ASP A 146 -27.80 18.61 -21.09
N GLY A 147 -27.42 18.67 -19.82
CA GLY A 147 -26.89 17.51 -19.07
C GLY A 147 -25.38 17.57 -18.74
N ILE A 148 -24.76 18.73 -18.88
CA ILE A 148 -23.31 18.94 -18.81
C ILE A 148 -22.75 18.76 -17.41
N ILE A 149 -21.78 17.88 -17.36
CA ILE A 149 -20.93 17.67 -16.22
C ILE A 149 -19.71 18.60 -16.38
N THR A 150 -19.65 19.66 -15.59
CA THR A 150 -18.42 20.44 -15.46
C THR A 150 -17.26 19.54 -15.03
N ARG A 151 -16.08 19.75 -15.60
CA ARG A 151 -14.87 19.05 -15.19
C ARG A 151 -13.94 20.00 -14.45
N HIS A 152 -13.33 19.47 -13.40
CA HIS A 152 -12.33 20.19 -12.63
C HIS A 152 -11.03 19.40 -12.65
N ASN A 153 -9.91 20.09 -12.84
CA ASN A 153 -8.58 19.56 -12.59
C ASN A 153 -8.35 19.64 -11.08
N LEU A 154 -8.10 18.50 -10.47
CA LEU A 154 -7.84 18.35 -9.03
C LEU A 154 -6.35 18.16 -8.82
N SER A 155 -5.76 18.88 -7.88
CA SER A 155 -4.37 18.70 -7.46
C SER A 155 -4.32 18.06 -6.08
N ILE A 156 -3.28 17.29 -5.82
CA ILE A 156 -2.98 16.76 -4.49
C ILE A 156 -1.76 17.49 -3.92
N THR A 157 -1.78 17.80 -2.62
CA THR A 157 -0.62 18.36 -1.94
C THR A 157 0.49 17.32 -1.84
N ASP A 158 1.74 17.75 -1.75
CA ASP A 158 2.88 16.82 -1.58
C ASP A 158 2.81 16.07 -0.25
N GLU A 159 2.25 16.69 0.80
CA GLU A 159 2.02 16.03 2.09
C GLU A 159 1.01 14.89 1.98
N ASP A 160 -0.16 15.16 1.42
CA ASP A 160 -1.20 14.15 1.24
C ASP A 160 -0.74 13.03 0.29
N PHE A 161 -0.01 13.39 -0.77
CA PHE A 161 0.59 12.42 -1.70
C PHE A 161 1.52 11.46 -0.98
N ARG A 162 2.48 11.99 -0.21
CA ARG A 162 3.45 11.16 0.53
C ARG A 162 2.80 10.38 1.66
N ALA A 163 1.82 10.96 2.35
CA ALA A 163 1.08 10.26 3.40
C ALA A 163 0.35 9.02 2.83
N VAL A 164 -0.31 9.15 1.68
CA VAL A 164 -0.97 8.00 1.02
C VAL A 164 0.07 7.02 0.48
N LEU A 165 1.16 7.50 -0.14
CA LEU A 165 2.22 6.63 -0.67
C LEU A 165 2.90 5.83 0.45
N ALA A 166 3.08 6.41 1.63
CA ALA A 166 3.65 5.73 2.79
C ALA A 166 2.80 4.54 3.30
N LEU A 167 1.51 4.49 2.98
CA LEU A 167 0.67 3.33 3.29
C LEU A 167 1.03 2.09 2.46
N CYS A 168 1.78 2.26 1.38
CA CYS A 168 2.12 1.17 0.47
C CYS A 168 2.88 0.05 1.18
N GLU A 169 3.93 0.39 1.91
CA GLU A 169 4.80 -0.60 2.57
C GLU A 169 4.08 -1.43 3.63
N PRO A 170 3.38 -0.83 4.63
CA PRO A 170 2.65 -1.62 5.61
C PRO A 170 1.53 -2.46 4.99
N LEU A 171 0.81 -1.96 3.99
CA LEU A 171 -0.24 -2.73 3.32
C LEU A 171 0.34 -3.90 2.51
N TYR A 172 1.50 -3.70 1.88
CA TYR A 172 2.22 -4.78 1.20
C TYR A 172 2.69 -5.85 2.19
N LEU A 173 3.27 -5.47 3.33
CA LEU A 173 3.68 -6.39 4.39
C LEU A 173 2.49 -7.18 4.97
N HIS A 174 1.35 -6.52 5.15
CA HIS A 174 0.13 -7.19 5.58
C HIS A 174 -0.36 -8.19 4.53
N ALA A 175 -0.32 -7.84 3.25
CA ALA A 175 -0.71 -8.74 2.17
C ALA A 175 0.22 -9.96 2.10
N THR A 176 1.54 -9.79 2.21
CA THR A 176 2.49 -10.91 2.24
C THR A 176 2.29 -11.81 3.45
N HIS A 177 1.98 -11.21 4.62
CA HIS A 177 1.65 -11.98 5.80
C HIS A 177 0.38 -12.83 5.61
N ILE A 178 -0.67 -12.26 5.02
CA ILE A 178 -1.90 -13.00 4.73
C ILE A 178 -1.67 -14.08 3.67
N LEU A 179 -0.86 -13.81 2.65
CA LEU A 179 -0.49 -14.81 1.63
C LEU A 179 0.09 -16.06 2.28
N SER A 180 0.92 -15.91 3.31
CA SER A 180 1.53 -17.03 4.02
C SER A 180 0.53 -17.99 4.70
N PHE A 181 -0.69 -17.53 4.99
CA PHE A 181 -1.77 -18.40 5.50
C PHE A 181 -2.46 -19.19 4.39
N LEU A 182 -2.39 -18.72 3.15
CA LEU A 182 -3.02 -19.38 2.00
C LEU A 182 -2.11 -20.47 1.42
N ASP A 183 -0.81 -20.24 1.45
CA ASP A 183 0.19 -21.13 0.85
C ASP A 183 0.51 -22.32 1.76
N LYS A 184 0.00 -23.49 1.40
CA LYS A 184 0.31 -24.76 2.09
C LYS A 184 1.38 -25.60 1.38
N SER A 185 1.80 -25.20 0.18
CA SER A 185 2.67 -26.04 -0.65
C SER A 185 4.17 -25.81 -0.43
N THR A 186 4.53 -24.71 0.17
CA THR A 186 5.88 -24.42 0.62
C THR A 186 5.91 -24.20 2.13
N GLU A 187 6.62 -25.07 2.86
CA GLU A 187 6.94 -24.91 4.30
C GLU A 187 7.81 -23.69 4.60
N LEU A 188 7.60 -22.59 3.87
CA LEU A 188 8.09 -21.29 4.25
C LEU A 188 7.16 -20.80 5.35
N ASN A 189 7.59 -21.00 6.60
CA ASN A 189 6.94 -20.41 7.76
C ASN A 189 6.56 -18.96 7.42
N SER A 190 5.31 -18.58 7.69
CA SER A 190 4.78 -17.21 7.51
C SER A 190 5.74 -16.13 8.04
N ARG A 191 6.42 -16.44 9.15
CA ARG A 191 7.47 -15.65 9.75
C ARG A 191 8.68 -15.47 8.82
N GLY A 192 9.08 -16.51 8.09
CA GLY A 192 10.22 -16.42 7.18
C GLY A 192 10.01 -15.55 5.94
N ILE A 193 8.76 -15.36 5.47
CA ILE A 193 8.45 -14.42 4.38
C ILE A 193 8.49 -12.98 4.91
N ALA A 194 7.83 -12.72 6.05
CA ALA A 194 7.84 -11.40 6.68
C ALA A 194 9.25 -10.96 7.08
N ASP A 195 10.05 -11.85 7.69
CA ASP A 195 11.43 -11.58 8.07
C ASP A 195 12.30 -11.26 6.86
N ARG A 196 12.10 -11.97 5.75
CA ARG A 196 12.81 -11.75 4.49
C ARG A 196 12.48 -10.38 3.89
N GLU A 197 11.20 -10.04 3.85
CA GLU A 197 10.73 -8.72 3.37
C GLU A 197 11.32 -7.58 4.22
N MET A 198 11.27 -7.71 5.55
CA MET A 198 11.86 -6.71 6.45
C MET A 198 13.36 -6.55 6.23
N LEU A 199 14.08 -7.67 6.03
CA LEU A 199 15.50 -7.62 5.75
C LEU A 199 15.80 -6.87 4.45
N TYR A 200 15.09 -7.19 3.36
CA TYR A 200 15.33 -6.54 2.07
C TYR A 200 14.90 -5.07 2.05
N ALA A 201 13.83 -4.72 2.73
CA ALA A 201 13.39 -3.32 2.88
C ALA A 201 14.42 -2.46 3.65
N ALA A 202 15.20 -3.09 4.55
CA ALA A 202 16.24 -2.42 5.34
C ALA A 202 17.59 -2.32 4.63
N LEU A 203 17.77 -2.98 3.47
CA LEU A 203 19.00 -2.94 2.70
C LEU A 203 18.93 -1.85 1.62
N PRO A 204 20.02 -1.12 1.35
CA PRO A 204 20.09 -0.21 0.21
C PRO A 204 20.15 -0.99 -1.11
N GLN A 205 20.02 -0.29 -2.25
CA GLN A 205 20.08 -0.91 -3.58
C GLN A 205 21.39 -1.66 -3.81
N GLU A 206 22.50 -1.10 -3.34
CA GLU A 206 23.80 -1.78 -3.35
C GLU A 206 24.21 -2.12 -1.91
N PHE A 207 24.46 -3.37 -1.63
CA PHE A 207 24.80 -3.83 -0.27
C PHE A 207 25.89 -4.88 -0.24
N THR A 208 26.54 -5.01 0.90
CA THR A 208 27.56 -6.03 1.15
C THR A 208 27.03 -7.13 2.05
N LYS A 209 27.71 -8.29 2.06
CA LYS A 209 27.40 -9.37 3.01
C LYS A 209 27.40 -8.89 4.48
N GLN A 210 28.29 -7.98 4.81
CA GLN A 210 28.38 -7.44 6.17
C GLN A 210 27.13 -6.66 6.55
N MET A 211 26.62 -5.81 5.64
CA MET A 211 25.38 -5.06 5.85
C MET A 211 24.18 -5.99 6.04
N VAL A 212 24.11 -7.08 5.28
CA VAL A 212 23.08 -8.11 5.46
C VAL A 212 23.11 -8.69 6.87
N MET A 213 24.31 -9.01 7.37
CA MET A 213 24.49 -9.58 8.72
C MET A 213 24.08 -8.59 9.80
N GLU A 214 24.52 -7.34 9.70
CA GLU A 214 24.20 -6.27 10.64
C GLU A 214 22.67 -5.99 10.69
N GLN A 215 22.02 -5.98 9.54
CA GLN A 215 20.57 -5.79 9.49
C GLN A 215 19.80 -7.03 10.00
N ALA A 216 20.28 -8.23 9.69
CA ALA A 216 19.69 -9.47 10.20
C ALA A 216 19.74 -9.53 11.73
N GLU A 217 20.85 -9.13 12.35
CA GLU A 217 20.98 -9.04 13.81
C GLU A 217 20.00 -8.03 14.41
N LYS A 218 19.88 -6.82 13.83
CA LYS A 218 18.92 -5.80 14.27
C LYS A 218 17.47 -6.27 14.21
N LEU A 219 17.15 -7.09 13.22
CA LEU A 219 15.81 -7.62 12.99
C LEU A 219 15.55 -8.97 13.73
N ASN A 220 16.52 -9.44 14.53
CA ASN A 220 16.48 -10.75 15.19
C ASN A 220 16.29 -11.93 14.21
N ILE A 221 16.85 -11.80 13.00
CA ILE A 221 16.87 -12.86 11.99
C ILE A 221 18.18 -13.65 12.13
N PRO A 222 18.14 -15.00 12.20
CA PRO A 222 19.37 -15.79 12.26
C PRO A 222 20.26 -15.52 11.06
N VAL A 223 21.52 -15.14 11.30
CA VAL A 223 22.48 -14.73 10.27
C VAL A 223 22.66 -15.79 9.18
N ASN A 224 22.65 -17.08 9.54
CA ASN A 224 22.73 -18.17 8.57
C ASN A 224 21.52 -18.23 7.66
N THR A 225 20.35 -17.90 8.16
CA THR A 225 19.10 -17.81 7.38
C THR A 225 19.19 -16.67 6.38
N ALA A 226 19.60 -15.48 6.82
CA ALA A 226 19.81 -14.32 5.95
C ALA A 226 20.84 -14.61 4.85
N ARG A 227 21.96 -15.26 5.19
CA ARG A 227 22.97 -15.67 4.20
C ARG A 227 22.41 -16.63 3.15
N SER A 228 21.61 -17.61 3.57
CA SER A 228 21.02 -18.59 2.64
C SER A 228 20.03 -17.92 1.68
N TRP A 229 19.31 -16.88 2.11
CA TRP A 229 18.41 -16.12 1.24
C TRP A 229 19.18 -15.35 0.16
N ILE A 230 20.26 -14.64 0.53
CA ILE A 230 21.12 -13.93 -0.44
C ILE A 230 21.74 -14.91 -1.43
N GLN A 231 22.23 -16.04 -0.96
CA GLN A 231 22.82 -17.06 -1.84
C GLN A 231 21.80 -17.59 -2.86
N ARG A 232 20.58 -17.89 -2.44
CA ARG A 232 19.49 -18.35 -3.33
C ARG A 232 19.11 -17.32 -4.37
N LEU A 233 19.09 -16.02 -4.01
CA LEU A 233 18.83 -14.94 -4.97
C LEU A 233 19.93 -14.86 -6.03
N ARG A 234 21.17 -14.99 -5.61
CA ARG A 234 22.32 -15.04 -6.53
C ARG A 234 22.24 -16.25 -7.47
N GLU A 235 21.91 -17.43 -6.95
CA GLU A 235 21.74 -18.66 -7.75
C GLU A 235 20.61 -18.55 -8.76
N LYS A 236 19.58 -17.77 -8.46
CA LYS A 236 18.47 -17.47 -9.38
C LYS A 236 18.77 -16.34 -10.37
N GLY A 237 19.97 -15.73 -10.33
CA GLY A 237 20.34 -14.60 -11.18
C GLY A 237 19.60 -13.31 -10.85
N ALA A 238 19.05 -13.22 -9.64
CA ALA A 238 18.27 -12.08 -9.18
C ALA A 238 19.12 -11.03 -8.42
N LEU A 239 20.37 -11.35 -8.15
CA LEU A 239 21.36 -10.45 -7.57
C LEU A 239 22.68 -10.63 -8.31
N ASP A 240 23.17 -9.54 -8.85
CA ASP A 240 24.52 -9.50 -9.39
C ASP A 240 25.54 -9.19 -8.27
N MET A 241 26.70 -9.80 -8.36
CA MET A 241 27.79 -9.55 -7.41
C MET A 241 29.00 -8.99 -8.15
N VAL A 242 29.35 -7.76 -7.85
CA VAL A 242 30.52 -7.09 -8.38
C VAL A 242 31.57 -6.95 -7.27
N MET A 243 32.82 -7.23 -7.58
CA MET A 243 33.96 -7.02 -6.64
C MET A 243 34.40 -5.56 -6.67
N VAL A 244 34.10 -4.80 -5.62
CA VAL A 244 34.54 -3.41 -5.45
C VAL A 244 35.56 -3.36 -4.31
N LYS A 245 36.82 -2.94 -4.62
CA LYS A 245 37.93 -2.86 -3.65
C LYS A 245 38.10 -4.12 -2.79
N GLY A 246 38.00 -5.30 -3.41
CA GLY A 246 38.17 -6.58 -2.71
C GLY A 246 36.98 -7.04 -1.86
N LYS A 247 35.84 -6.32 -1.90
CA LYS A 247 34.59 -6.70 -1.23
C LYS A 247 33.51 -6.99 -2.27
N GLY A 248 32.76 -8.06 -2.09
CA GLY A 248 31.59 -8.36 -2.92
C GLY A 248 30.44 -7.41 -2.58
N VAL A 249 29.97 -6.66 -3.59
CA VAL A 249 28.80 -5.80 -3.52
C VAL A 249 27.70 -6.46 -4.34
N TYR A 250 26.49 -6.51 -3.81
CA TYR A 250 25.29 -7.03 -4.46
C TYR A 250 24.43 -5.86 -4.91
N SER A 251 23.90 -5.95 -6.09
CA SER A 251 22.94 -4.99 -6.69
C SER A 251 21.79 -5.71 -7.37
#